data_98e658d12da498d66db9a6889788f64e
#
_entry.id   98e658d12da498d66db9a6889788f64e
#
_cell.length_a   1.000
_cell.length_b   1.000
_cell.length_c   1.000
_cell.angle_alpha   90.00
_cell.angle_beta   90.00
_cell.angle_gamma   90.00
#
_symmetry.space_group_name_H-M   'P 1'
#
loop_
_entity.id
_entity.type
_entity.pdbx_description
1 polymer ?
#
loop_
_entity_poly.entity_id
_entity_poly.type
_entity_poly.pdbx_seq_one_letter_code
_entity_poly.pdbx_strand_id
1 'polypeptide(L)'
;MVWYLSGLTCTHANVTEKGEFRSACAALGLIFVAPDTSPRGEGVPGDPANAYDFGLGAGFYVDATQQPFARNYRMWSYVTEELPKLVAENFPVDPGRQSILGHSMGGHGALTVALRHPDRYRAASAFAPIVAPSQVPWGIKALGGYLGDNKQAWRKHDTVALIEDGARASGLLVDYGDADPFLTEQLRPELLQAACEKAKIPLTLRRQPGYDHSYYFISTFMSDHLRWHAARLKA
;
A
#
# COMPACT_ATOMS: atom_id res chain seq x y z
N MET A 1 7.58 -11.66 8.89
CA MET A 1 8.12 -10.40 8.32
C MET A 1 7.01 -9.42 7.99
N VAL A 2 7.36 -8.14 7.88
CA VAL A 2 6.43 -7.05 7.56
C VAL A 2 6.92 -6.33 6.32
N TRP A 3 6.08 -6.24 5.29
CA TRP A 3 6.29 -5.46 4.09
C TRP A 3 5.77 -4.05 4.30
N TYR A 4 6.54 -3.04 3.89
CA TYR A 4 6.09 -1.65 3.90
C TYR A 4 6.11 -1.06 2.51
N LEU A 5 4.98 -0.59 2.04
CA LEU A 5 4.83 0.08 0.74
C LEU A 5 4.71 1.60 0.95
N SER A 6 5.61 2.35 0.32
CA SER A 6 5.67 3.81 0.42
C SER A 6 4.65 4.51 -0.50
N GLY A 7 4.34 5.77 -0.18
CA GLY A 7 3.44 6.62 -0.94
C GLY A 7 4.07 7.25 -2.18
N LEU A 8 3.31 8.13 -2.83
CA LEU A 8 3.76 8.92 -3.99
C LEU A 8 5.05 9.66 -3.71
N THR A 9 5.90 9.76 -4.72
CA THR A 9 7.21 10.44 -4.73
C THR A 9 8.28 9.80 -3.85
N CYS A 10 7.92 8.87 -2.97
CA CYS A 10 8.85 8.23 -2.06
C CYS A 10 9.74 7.18 -2.75
N THR A 11 10.83 6.87 -2.06
CA THR A 11 11.62 5.65 -2.22
C THR A 11 11.58 4.85 -0.90
N HIS A 12 12.32 3.75 -0.83
CA HIS A 12 12.56 3.04 0.43
C HIS A 12 13.20 3.96 1.51
N ALA A 13 13.99 4.97 1.10
CA ALA A 13 14.69 5.88 2.01
C ALA A 13 13.72 6.67 2.91
N ASN A 14 12.57 7.06 2.40
CA ASN A 14 11.62 7.85 3.20
C ASN A 14 11.22 7.15 4.50
N VAL A 15 10.82 5.88 4.44
CA VAL A 15 10.45 5.14 5.65
C VAL A 15 11.67 4.72 6.46
N THR A 16 12.79 4.38 5.81
CA THR A 16 13.98 3.95 6.53
C THR A 16 14.65 5.09 7.30
N GLU A 17 14.50 6.32 6.86
CA GLU A 17 15.03 7.51 7.53
C GLU A 17 14.06 8.12 8.55
N LYS A 18 12.74 8.09 8.26
CA LYS A 18 11.74 8.89 8.98
C LYS A 18 10.63 8.07 9.65
N GLY A 19 10.55 6.75 9.41
CA GLY A 19 9.40 5.92 9.81
C GLY A 19 9.43 5.41 11.25
N GLU A 20 10.51 5.58 12.00
CA GLU A 20 10.68 5.20 13.42
C GLU A 20 10.33 3.71 13.73
N PHE A 21 10.51 2.80 12.75
CA PHE A 21 10.13 1.39 12.88
C PHE A 21 11.19 0.52 13.60
N ARG A 22 12.47 0.92 13.59
CA ARG A 22 13.60 0.05 13.97
C ARG A 22 13.53 -0.47 15.40
N SER A 23 13.25 0.40 16.37
CA SER A 23 13.14 0.02 17.78
C SER A 23 12.02 -0.98 18.01
N ALA A 24 10.84 -0.72 17.43
CA ALA A 24 9.69 -1.62 17.55
C ALA A 24 9.94 -2.97 16.85
N CYS A 25 10.54 -2.98 15.66
CA CYS A 25 10.90 -4.21 14.97
C CYS A 25 11.89 -5.05 15.76
N ALA A 26 12.93 -4.43 16.33
CA ALA A 26 13.91 -5.12 17.17
C ALA A 26 13.26 -5.74 18.41
N ALA A 27 12.42 -5.00 19.12
CA ALA A 27 11.73 -5.47 20.32
C ALA A 27 10.71 -6.59 20.03
N LEU A 28 10.08 -6.58 18.83
CA LEU A 28 9.05 -7.54 18.43
C LEU A 28 9.59 -8.73 17.64
N GLY A 29 10.88 -8.73 17.28
CA GLY A 29 11.49 -9.77 16.45
C GLY A 29 10.95 -9.77 15.02
N LEU A 30 10.75 -8.60 14.42
CA LEU A 30 10.20 -8.44 13.07
C LEU A 30 11.31 -8.08 12.06
N ILE A 31 11.29 -8.74 10.92
CA ILE A 31 12.01 -8.32 9.72
C ILE A 31 11.13 -7.34 8.95
N PHE A 32 11.68 -6.17 8.63
CA PHE A 32 10.98 -5.10 7.93
C PHE A 32 11.58 -4.93 6.54
N VAL A 33 10.75 -4.98 5.50
CA VAL A 33 11.17 -4.88 4.10
C VAL A 33 10.44 -3.73 3.42
N ALA A 34 11.19 -2.78 2.87
CA ALA A 34 10.66 -1.62 2.18
C ALA A 34 11.26 -1.51 0.77
N PRO A 35 10.49 -1.78 -0.30
CA PRO A 35 10.92 -1.57 -1.68
C PRO A 35 10.78 -0.10 -2.11
N ASP A 36 11.30 0.20 -3.30
CA ASP A 36 10.99 1.45 -3.99
C ASP A 36 9.53 1.47 -4.51
N THR A 37 9.06 2.63 -4.93
CA THR A 37 7.68 2.91 -5.34
C THR A 37 7.46 2.85 -6.85
N SER A 38 8.54 2.77 -7.62
CA SER A 38 8.53 2.61 -9.08
C SER A 38 9.85 2.05 -9.57
N PRO A 39 9.90 1.54 -10.80
CA PRO A 39 11.18 1.35 -11.48
C PRO A 39 11.90 2.69 -11.63
N ARG A 40 13.25 2.65 -11.68
CA ARG A 40 14.12 3.81 -11.88
C ARG A 40 15.30 3.43 -12.76
N GLY A 41 15.97 4.42 -13.30
CA GLY A 41 17.17 4.25 -14.11
C GLY A 41 17.03 4.76 -15.53
N GLU A 42 18.09 4.61 -16.31
CA GLU A 42 18.15 5.07 -17.68
C GLU A 42 17.09 4.35 -18.55
N GLY A 43 16.37 5.13 -19.35
CA GLY A 43 15.33 4.61 -20.25
C GLY A 43 14.01 4.21 -19.58
N VAL A 44 13.85 4.42 -18.27
CA VAL A 44 12.56 4.25 -17.59
C VAL A 44 11.71 5.48 -17.85
N PRO A 45 10.50 5.34 -18.45
CA PRO A 45 9.65 6.48 -18.76
C PRO A 45 9.08 7.13 -17.48
N GLY A 46 9.06 8.46 -17.45
CA GLY A 46 8.33 9.26 -16.46
C GLY A 46 7.02 9.80 -17.03
N ASP A 47 6.32 10.63 -16.25
CA ASP A 47 5.17 11.39 -16.75
C ASP A 47 5.67 12.43 -17.78
N PRO A 48 5.13 12.45 -19.01
CA PRO A 48 5.47 13.48 -20.00
C PRO A 48 5.24 14.92 -19.50
N ALA A 49 4.32 15.12 -18.57
CA ALA A 49 4.03 16.39 -17.94
C ALA A 49 4.87 16.69 -16.69
N ASN A 50 5.81 15.79 -16.32
CA ASN A 50 6.58 15.86 -15.08
C ASN A 50 5.72 15.98 -13.80
N ALA A 51 4.50 15.47 -13.81
CA ALA A 51 3.67 15.46 -12.63
C ALA A 51 4.13 14.38 -11.64
N TYR A 52 4.00 14.66 -10.35
CA TYR A 52 4.47 13.77 -9.28
C TYR A 52 3.58 12.54 -9.06
N ASP A 53 2.37 12.53 -9.58
CA ASP A 53 1.31 11.55 -9.35
C ASP A 53 1.24 10.44 -10.42
N PHE A 54 2.22 10.41 -11.35
CA PHE A 54 2.32 9.40 -12.40
C PHE A 54 3.78 9.16 -12.81
N GLY A 55 4.14 7.94 -13.20
CA GLY A 55 5.50 7.61 -13.61
C GLY A 55 6.44 7.42 -12.40
N LEU A 56 7.59 8.07 -12.42
CA LEU A 56 8.64 7.90 -11.41
C LEU A 56 8.13 8.23 -10.00
N GLY A 57 8.28 7.29 -9.08
CA GLY A 57 7.77 7.42 -7.71
C GLY A 57 6.26 7.23 -7.57
N ALA A 58 5.57 6.79 -8.63
CA ALA A 58 4.11 6.70 -8.69
C ALA A 58 3.61 5.44 -9.42
N GLY A 59 4.22 4.28 -9.13
CA GLY A 59 3.92 3.02 -9.81
C GLY A 59 2.60 2.36 -9.43
N PHE A 60 1.87 2.88 -8.46
CA PHE A 60 0.56 2.42 -7.98
C PHE A 60 0.44 0.92 -7.73
N TYR A 61 1.58 0.22 -7.62
CA TYR A 61 1.66 -1.22 -7.37
C TYR A 61 0.82 -2.05 -8.35
N VAL A 62 0.85 -1.66 -9.63
CA VAL A 62 0.21 -2.36 -10.75
C VAL A 62 1.24 -2.84 -11.77
N ASP A 63 0.86 -3.80 -12.61
CA ASP A 63 1.62 -4.13 -13.80
C ASP A 63 1.03 -3.38 -14.99
N ALA A 64 1.75 -2.42 -15.51
CA ALA A 64 1.30 -1.63 -16.64
C ALA A 64 1.15 -2.49 -17.90
N THR A 65 0.10 -2.23 -18.65
CA THR A 65 -0.20 -2.86 -19.95
C THR A 65 -0.05 -1.88 -21.11
N GLN A 66 0.02 -0.57 -20.81
CA GLN A 66 0.10 0.49 -21.81
C GLN A 66 1.54 0.91 -22.07
N GLN A 67 1.88 1.15 -23.34
CA GLN A 67 3.17 1.69 -23.72
C GLN A 67 3.24 3.19 -23.39
N PRO A 68 4.42 3.71 -23.01
CA PRO A 68 5.72 3.01 -22.89
C PRO A 68 5.95 2.32 -21.54
N PHE A 69 4.99 2.34 -20.62
CA PHE A 69 5.14 1.90 -19.22
C PHE A 69 5.18 0.38 -19.08
N ALA A 70 4.51 -0.37 -19.97
CA ALA A 70 4.37 -1.84 -19.88
C ALA A 70 5.70 -2.60 -19.75
N ARG A 71 6.79 -2.03 -20.26
CA ARG A 71 8.12 -2.65 -20.21
C ARG A 71 8.70 -2.67 -18.79
N ASN A 72 8.57 -1.58 -18.05
CA ASN A 72 9.31 -1.36 -16.80
C ASN A 72 8.39 -1.32 -15.56
N TYR A 73 7.17 -0.81 -15.70
CA TYR A 73 6.25 -0.64 -14.56
C TYR A 73 5.51 -1.95 -14.26
N ARG A 74 6.22 -2.87 -13.59
CA ARG A 74 5.75 -4.20 -13.20
C ARG A 74 5.70 -4.30 -11.67
N MET A 75 5.16 -3.26 -11.03
CA MET A 75 5.22 -3.12 -9.57
C MET A 75 4.37 -4.16 -8.83
N TRP A 76 3.28 -4.64 -9.44
CA TRP A 76 2.50 -5.73 -8.86
C TRP A 76 3.34 -7.02 -8.81
N SER A 77 3.84 -7.50 -9.94
CA SER A 77 4.69 -8.70 -10.01
C SER A 77 5.94 -8.55 -9.15
N TYR A 78 6.55 -7.36 -9.13
CA TYR A 78 7.71 -7.09 -8.29
C TYR A 78 7.43 -7.32 -6.80
N VAL A 79 6.35 -6.72 -6.24
CA VAL A 79 6.07 -6.81 -4.81
C VAL A 79 5.40 -8.12 -4.38
N THR A 80 4.74 -8.83 -5.32
CA THR A 80 4.02 -10.07 -4.99
C THR A 80 4.78 -11.35 -5.36
N GLU A 81 5.76 -11.29 -6.25
CA GLU A 81 6.46 -12.47 -6.77
C GLU A 81 7.98 -12.34 -6.64
N GLU A 82 8.58 -11.37 -7.34
CA GLU A 82 10.05 -11.26 -7.47
C GLU A 82 10.70 -10.95 -6.11
N LEU A 83 10.28 -9.89 -5.46
CA LEU A 83 10.87 -9.45 -4.19
C LEU A 83 10.67 -10.45 -3.04
N PRO A 84 9.48 -11.06 -2.84
CA PRO A 84 9.31 -12.10 -1.85
C PRO A 84 10.20 -13.32 -2.05
N LYS A 85 10.41 -13.74 -3.29
CA LYS A 85 11.33 -14.83 -3.63
C LYS A 85 12.77 -14.45 -3.28
N LEU A 86 13.23 -13.27 -3.72
CA LEU A 86 14.57 -12.77 -3.43
C LEU A 86 14.84 -12.68 -1.92
N VAL A 87 13.88 -12.17 -1.16
CA VAL A 87 14.01 -12.05 0.30
C VAL A 87 14.05 -13.42 0.97
N ALA A 88 13.22 -14.37 0.54
CA ALA A 88 13.21 -15.72 1.11
C ALA A 88 14.50 -16.50 0.81
N GLU A 89 15.13 -16.27 -0.33
CA GLU A 89 16.38 -16.92 -0.72
C GLU A 89 17.61 -16.36 0.00
N ASN A 90 17.59 -15.11 0.44
CA ASN A 90 18.76 -14.40 0.94
C ASN A 90 18.72 -14.01 2.43
N PHE A 91 17.57 -14.11 3.08
CA PHE A 91 17.39 -13.68 4.47
C PHE A 91 16.65 -14.75 5.29
N PRO A 92 16.91 -14.85 6.60
CA PRO A 92 16.29 -15.85 7.48
C PRO A 92 14.83 -15.48 7.80
N VAL A 93 13.99 -15.42 6.80
CA VAL A 93 12.55 -15.11 6.91
C VAL A 93 11.72 -16.38 6.94
N ASP A 94 10.56 -16.34 7.59
CA ASP A 94 9.53 -17.35 7.48
C ASP A 94 8.47 -16.89 6.44
N PRO A 95 8.43 -17.51 5.23
CA PRO A 95 7.47 -17.14 4.20
C PRO A 95 6.01 -17.39 4.59
N GLY A 96 5.74 -18.26 5.57
CA GLY A 96 4.41 -18.54 6.11
C GLY A 96 3.92 -17.46 7.09
N ARG A 97 4.79 -16.53 7.51
CA ARG A 97 4.48 -15.46 8.47
C ARG A 97 4.77 -14.09 7.89
N GLN A 98 3.86 -13.64 7.02
CA GLN A 98 3.95 -12.35 6.33
C GLN A 98 2.77 -11.46 6.68
N SER A 99 3.04 -10.16 6.77
CA SER A 99 2.04 -9.12 6.86
C SER A 99 2.47 -7.90 6.04
N ILE A 100 1.54 -7.02 5.73
CA ILE A 100 1.80 -5.89 4.84
C ILE A 100 1.16 -4.62 5.38
N LEU A 101 1.90 -3.52 5.33
CA LEU A 101 1.39 -2.20 5.61
C LEU A 101 1.92 -1.18 4.60
N GLY A 102 1.29 -0.03 4.51
CA GLY A 102 1.76 1.01 3.62
C GLY A 102 1.15 2.37 3.91
N HIS A 103 1.65 3.39 3.22
CA HIS A 103 1.19 4.76 3.35
C HIS A 103 0.66 5.29 2.02
N SER A 104 -0.50 5.97 2.03
CA SER A 104 -1.04 6.67 0.86
C SER A 104 -1.25 5.73 -0.34
N MET A 105 -0.57 5.97 -1.47
CA MET A 105 -0.47 5.04 -2.60
C MET A 105 0.04 3.66 -2.15
N GLY A 106 0.97 3.59 -1.21
CA GLY A 106 1.44 2.33 -0.65
C GLY A 106 0.42 1.67 0.28
N GLY A 107 -0.41 2.45 0.95
CA GLY A 107 -1.57 1.96 1.69
C GLY A 107 -2.59 1.29 0.76
N HIS A 108 -2.86 1.93 -0.39
CA HIS A 108 -3.61 1.31 -1.48
C HIS A 108 -2.99 -0.03 -1.91
N GLY A 109 -1.69 -0.04 -2.18
CA GLY A 109 -0.97 -1.26 -2.56
C GLY A 109 -1.06 -2.35 -1.50
N ALA A 110 -0.85 -2.01 -0.23
CA ALA A 110 -0.89 -2.96 0.88
C ALA A 110 -2.27 -3.63 1.03
N LEU A 111 -3.34 -2.84 0.97
CA LEU A 111 -4.70 -3.35 1.09
C LEU A 111 -5.10 -4.21 -0.12
N THR A 112 -4.79 -3.78 -1.34
CA THR A 112 -5.11 -4.56 -2.55
C THR A 112 -4.32 -5.85 -2.64
N VAL A 113 -3.03 -5.84 -2.28
CA VAL A 113 -2.20 -7.05 -2.25
C VAL A 113 -2.73 -8.04 -1.23
N ALA A 114 -3.04 -7.60 -0.01
CA ALA A 114 -3.56 -8.50 1.03
C ALA A 114 -4.92 -9.11 0.66
N LEU A 115 -5.84 -8.31 0.10
CA LEU A 115 -7.16 -8.79 -0.30
C LEU A 115 -7.13 -9.79 -1.47
N ARG A 116 -6.12 -9.70 -2.33
CA ARG A 116 -5.92 -10.64 -3.44
C ARG A 116 -5.11 -11.88 -3.07
N HIS A 117 -4.37 -11.83 -1.93
CA HIS A 117 -3.58 -12.94 -1.42
C HIS A 117 -3.87 -13.19 0.07
N PRO A 118 -5.13 -13.48 0.46
CA PRO A 118 -5.54 -13.59 1.86
C PRO A 118 -4.83 -14.73 2.60
N ASP A 119 -4.44 -15.78 1.90
CA ASP A 119 -3.71 -16.93 2.49
C ASP A 119 -2.24 -16.62 2.77
N ARG A 120 -1.69 -15.58 2.14
CA ARG A 120 -0.28 -15.19 2.28
C ARG A 120 -0.07 -14.18 3.40
N TYR A 121 -0.97 -13.20 3.52
CA TYR A 121 -0.81 -12.08 4.46
C TYR A 121 -1.75 -12.23 5.65
N ARG A 122 -1.18 -12.51 6.82
CA ARG A 122 -1.93 -12.68 8.08
C ARG A 122 -2.52 -11.38 8.62
N ALA A 123 -2.00 -10.24 8.18
CA ALA A 123 -2.44 -8.92 8.60
C ALA A 123 -2.17 -7.88 7.52
N ALA A 124 -3.07 -6.91 7.38
CA ALA A 124 -2.90 -5.76 6.50
C ALA A 124 -3.28 -4.47 7.24
N SER A 125 -2.42 -3.46 7.14
CA SER A 125 -2.74 -2.14 7.69
C SER A 125 -2.30 -1.00 6.77
N ALA A 126 -2.82 0.20 7.00
CA ALA A 126 -2.48 1.34 6.18
C ALA A 126 -2.54 2.66 6.94
N PHE A 127 -1.63 3.57 6.58
CA PHE A 127 -1.67 4.97 6.94
C PHE A 127 -2.24 5.78 5.78
N ALA A 128 -3.32 6.50 5.98
CA ALA A 128 -3.93 7.42 5.01
C ALA A 128 -4.03 6.83 3.59
N PRO A 129 -4.60 5.61 3.38
CA PRO A 129 -4.61 4.93 2.10
C PRO A 129 -5.53 5.61 1.09
N ILE A 130 -5.19 5.53 -0.21
CA ILE A 130 -6.12 5.75 -1.31
C ILE A 130 -6.99 4.49 -1.43
N VAL A 131 -8.20 4.51 -0.87
CA VAL A 131 -9.00 3.27 -0.75
C VAL A 131 -9.79 2.90 -2.00
N ALA A 132 -10.10 3.88 -2.84
CA ALA A 132 -10.89 3.70 -4.06
C ALA A 132 -10.24 4.42 -5.26
N PRO A 133 -9.06 3.97 -5.75
CA PRO A 133 -8.32 4.67 -6.80
C PRO A 133 -9.11 4.78 -8.11
N SER A 134 -10.06 3.90 -8.38
CA SER A 134 -10.93 4.01 -9.57
C SER A 134 -11.92 5.19 -9.51
N GLN A 135 -12.07 5.85 -8.35
CA GLN A 135 -13.04 6.91 -8.09
C GLN A 135 -12.42 8.26 -7.75
N VAL A 136 -11.09 8.35 -7.64
CA VAL A 136 -10.39 9.57 -7.21
C VAL A 136 -9.35 10.01 -8.24
N PRO A 137 -9.04 11.32 -8.35
CA PRO A 137 -8.21 11.87 -9.43
C PRO A 137 -6.87 11.17 -9.63
N TRP A 138 -6.08 10.97 -8.58
CA TRP A 138 -4.78 10.29 -8.69
C TRP A 138 -4.89 8.86 -9.23
N GLY A 139 -5.87 8.12 -8.73
CA GLY A 139 -6.08 6.74 -9.15
C GLY A 139 -6.62 6.63 -10.57
N ILE A 140 -7.57 7.50 -10.96
CA ILE A 140 -8.10 7.55 -12.33
C ILE A 140 -6.98 7.82 -13.33
N LYS A 141 -6.10 8.79 -13.05
CA LYS A 141 -4.94 9.10 -13.88
C LYS A 141 -3.99 7.90 -13.98
N ALA A 142 -3.61 7.32 -12.83
CA ALA A 142 -2.66 6.22 -12.79
C ALA A 142 -3.20 4.94 -13.45
N LEU A 143 -4.41 4.51 -13.06
CA LEU A 143 -5.01 3.31 -13.64
C LEU A 143 -5.29 3.48 -15.14
N GLY A 144 -5.74 4.67 -15.58
CA GLY A 144 -5.91 4.98 -16.99
C GLY A 144 -4.59 4.91 -17.75
N GLY A 145 -3.54 5.54 -17.23
CA GLY A 145 -2.22 5.57 -17.87
C GLY A 145 -1.52 4.21 -17.90
N TYR A 146 -1.65 3.40 -16.85
CA TYR A 146 -1.00 2.08 -16.79
C TYR A 146 -1.83 0.95 -17.39
N LEU A 147 -3.15 0.94 -17.20
CA LEU A 147 -4.02 -0.18 -17.57
C LEU A 147 -4.96 0.13 -18.75
N GLY A 148 -4.96 1.39 -19.22
CA GLY A 148 -5.90 1.84 -20.26
C GLY A 148 -7.33 1.98 -19.75
N ASP A 149 -8.30 2.04 -20.66
CA ASP A 149 -9.70 2.38 -20.34
C ASP A 149 -10.55 1.22 -19.81
N ASN A 150 -9.97 0.03 -19.68
CA ASN A 150 -10.70 -1.14 -19.18
C ASN A 150 -10.97 -1.02 -17.67
N LYS A 151 -12.13 -0.46 -17.33
CA LYS A 151 -12.54 -0.27 -15.92
C LYS A 151 -12.64 -1.60 -15.14
N GLN A 152 -12.91 -2.72 -15.81
CA GLN A 152 -12.90 -4.03 -15.14
C GLN A 152 -11.50 -4.45 -14.70
N ALA A 153 -10.45 -4.07 -15.44
CA ALA A 153 -9.09 -4.26 -15.01
C ALA A 153 -8.74 -3.40 -13.77
N TRP A 154 -9.29 -2.19 -13.68
CA TRP A 154 -9.08 -1.29 -12.54
C TRP A 154 -9.62 -1.86 -11.23
N ARG A 155 -10.77 -2.56 -11.26
CA ARG A 155 -11.39 -3.16 -10.06
C ARG A 155 -10.45 -4.09 -9.32
N LYS A 156 -9.56 -4.78 -10.03
CA LYS A 156 -8.55 -5.67 -9.43
C LYS A 156 -7.49 -4.93 -8.61
N HIS A 157 -7.41 -3.61 -8.76
CA HIS A 157 -6.47 -2.73 -8.08
C HIS A 157 -7.19 -1.63 -7.29
N ASP A 158 -8.40 -1.90 -6.81
CA ASP A 158 -9.21 -0.98 -6.02
C ASP A 158 -9.74 -1.72 -4.80
N THR A 159 -9.37 -1.25 -3.60
CA THR A 159 -9.71 -1.94 -2.35
C THR A 159 -11.22 -2.04 -2.15
N VAL A 160 -11.95 -0.96 -2.39
CA VAL A 160 -13.41 -0.93 -2.25
C VAL A 160 -14.05 -1.87 -3.26
N ALA A 161 -13.64 -1.81 -4.51
CA ALA A 161 -14.15 -2.68 -5.58
C ALA A 161 -13.84 -4.16 -5.30
N LEU A 162 -12.65 -4.51 -4.81
CA LEU A 162 -12.30 -5.88 -4.42
C LEU A 162 -13.23 -6.42 -3.33
N ILE A 163 -13.54 -5.61 -2.31
CA ILE A 163 -14.45 -5.98 -1.23
C ILE A 163 -15.88 -6.18 -1.77
N GLU A 164 -16.34 -5.29 -2.64
CA GLU A 164 -17.64 -5.41 -3.33
C GLU A 164 -17.73 -6.69 -4.19
N ASP A 165 -16.62 -7.05 -4.85
CA ASP A 165 -16.50 -8.25 -5.70
C ASP A 165 -16.30 -9.54 -4.89
N GLY A 166 -16.31 -9.46 -3.56
CA GLY A 166 -16.32 -10.62 -2.68
C GLY A 166 -14.99 -10.94 -1.98
N ALA A 167 -13.94 -10.12 -2.15
CA ALA A 167 -12.71 -10.31 -1.37
C ALA A 167 -12.96 -10.15 0.14
N ARG A 168 -12.22 -10.90 0.93
CA ARG A 168 -12.35 -10.91 2.40
C ARG A 168 -10.98 -10.82 3.06
N ALA A 169 -10.96 -10.26 4.28
CA ALA A 169 -9.80 -10.21 5.16
C ALA A 169 -10.22 -10.57 6.59
N SER A 170 -9.31 -11.12 7.36
CA SER A 170 -9.51 -11.43 8.79
C SER A 170 -9.61 -10.19 9.68
N GLY A 171 -9.16 -9.04 9.17
CA GLY A 171 -9.22 -7.74 9.81
C GLY A 171 -8.26 -6.75 9.19
N LEU A 172 -8.62 -5.47 9.21
CA LEU A 172 -7.83 -4.37 8.69
C LEU A 172 -7.62 -3.31 9.77
N LEU A 173 -6.45 -2.68 9.80
CA LEU A 173 -6.16 -1.51 10.62
C LEU A 173 -5.82 -0.33 9.70
N VAL A 174 -6.54 0.77 9.84
CA VAL A 174 -6.31 1.98 9.05
C VAL A 174 -6.32 3.20 9.94
N ASP A 175 -5.27 4.00 9.84
CA ASP A 175 -5.17 5.31 10.46
C ASP A 175 -5.22 6.42 9.41
N TYR A 176 -5.85 7.54 9.74
CA TYR A 176 -5.80 8.76 8.92
C TYR A 176 -5.80 9.99 9.78
N GLY A 177 -5.10 11.04 9.34
CA GLY A 177 -5.11 12.35 9.98
C GLY A 177 -6.32 13.16 9.54
N ASP A 178 -6.95 13.91 10.45
CA ASP A 178 -8.09 14.75 10.10
C ASP A 178 -7.72 16.13 9.53
N ALA A 179 -6.44 16.51 9.65
CA ALA A 179 -5.86 17.68 9.00
C ALA A 179 -5.16 17.33 7.65
N ASP A 180 -5.34 16.11 7.15
CA ASP A 180 -4.75 15.67 5.89
C ASP A 180 -5.40 16.40 4.69
N PRO A 181 -4.64 17.17 3.89
CA PRO A 181 -5.20 17.93 2.78
C PRO A 181 -5.77 17.05 1.65
N PHE A 182 -5.41 15.76 1.60
CA PHE A 182 -5.88 14.82 0.59
C PHE A 182 -7.10 14.01 1.03
N LEU A 183 -7.55 14.19 2.26
CA LEU A 183 -8.56 13.35 2.91
C LEU A 183 -9.85 13.22 2.08
N THR A 184 -10.40 14.34 1.64
CA THR A 184 -11.71 14.39 0.99
C THR A 184 -11.68 14.09 -0.50
N GLU A 185 -10.56 14.41 -1.18
CA GLU A 185 -10.47 14.27 -2.63
C GLU A 185 -9.84 12.93 -3.06
N GLN A 186 -8.83 12.46 -2.31
CA GLN A 186 -8.00 11.34 -2.75
C GLN A 186 -8.12 10.10 -1.86
N LEU A 187 -8.25 10.26 -0.54
CA LEU A 187 -8.16 9.13 0.40
C LEU A 187 -9.49 8.44 0.63
N ARG A 188 -10.55 9.19 0.92
CA ARG A 188 -11.95 8.75 1.04
C ARG A 188 -12.16 7.56 1.99
N PRO A 189 -11.65 7.60 3.26
CA PRO A 189 -11.72 6.46 4.18
C PRO A 189 -13.16 5.98 4.47
N GLU A 190 -14.15 6.85 4.34
CA GLU A 190 -15.57 6.51 4.49
C GLU A 190 -16.05 5.47 3.48
N LEU A 191 -15.45 5.42 2.27
CA LEU A 191 -15.80 4.40 1.26
C LEU A 191 -15.32 3.01 1.72
N LEU A 192 -14.13 2.93 2.31
CA LEU A 192 -13.64 1.67 2.89
C LEU A 192 -14.49 1.23 4.06
N GLN A 193 -14.86 2.15 4.95
CA GLN A 193 -15.71 1.86 6.09
C GLN A 193 -17.04 1.25 5.63
N ALA A 194 -17.73 1.90 4.72
CA ALA A 194 -19.00 1.41 4.19
C ALA A 194 -18.89 0.03 3.51
N ALA A 195 -17.81 -0.19 2.73
CA ALA A 195 -17.56 -1.48 2.08
C ALA A 195 -17.30 -2.59 3.11
N CYS A 196 -16.48 -2.33 4.12
CA CYS A 196 -16.17 -3.29 5.18
C CYS A 196 -17.40 -3.63 6.03
N GLU A 197 -18.22 -2.64 6.40
CA GLU A 197 -19.47 -2.84 7.14
C GLU A 197 -20.43 -3.75 6.36
N LYS A 198 -20.66 -3.44 5.08
CA LYS A 198 -21.52 -4.25 4.20
C LYS A 198 -21.01 -5.69 4.03
N ALA A 199 -19.70 -5.86 3.91
CA ALA A 199 -19.05 -7.16 3.72
C ALA A 199 -18.77 -7.90 5.05
N LYS A 200 -19.03 -7.28 6.21
CA LYS A 200 -18.74 -7.78 7.56
C LYS A 200 -17.25 -8.09 7.76
N ILE A 201 -16.38 -7.27 7.17
CA ILE A 201 -14.94 -7.34 7.39
C ILE A 201 -14.61 -6.51 8.66
N PRO A 202 -13.92 -7.07 9.65
CA PRO A 202 -13.49 -6.31 10.81
C PRO A 202 -12.53 -5.19 10.40
N LEU A 203 -12.92 -3.94 10.61
CA LEU A 203 -12.11 -2.77 10.33
C LEU A 203 -11.88 -1.97 11.62
N THR A 204 -10.62 -1.77 11.99
CA THR A 204 -10.22 -0.76 12.97
C THR A 204 -9.82 0.49 12.20
N LEU A 205 -10.72 1.47 12.12
CA LEU A 205 -10.49 2.75 11.47
C LEU A 205 -10.27 3.81 12.53
N ARG A 206 -9.06 4.41 12.60
CA ARG A 206 -8.69 5.38 13.62
C ARG A 206 -8.47 6.75 12.99
N ARG A 207 -9.25 7.74 13.42
CA ARG A 207 -9.03 9.14 13.11
C ARG A 207 -8.03 9.73 14.11
N GLN A 208 -6.97 10.35 13.61
CA GLN A 208 -5.90 10.96 14.40
C GLN A 208 -6.02 12.50 14.34
N PRO A 209 -6.49 13.13 15.43
CA PRO A 209 -6.75 14.56 15.44
C PRO A 209 -5.50 15.41 15.24
N GLY A 210 -5.56 16.40 14.32
CA GLY A 210 -4.51 17.36 14.06
C GLY A 210 -3.36 16.84 13.21
N TYR A 211 -3.33 15.54 12.84
CA TYR A 211 -2.30 14.99 11.98
C TYR A 211 -2.61 15.21 10.50
N ASP A 212 -1.56 15.48 9.74
CA ASP A 212 -1.57 15.63 8.29
C ASP A 212 -1.13 14.34 7.56
N HIS A 213 -0.67 14.46 6.30
CA HIS A 213 -0.20 13.34 5.46
C HIS A 213 1.29 13.02 5.63
N SER A 214 1.98 13.65 6.56
CA SER A 214 3.44 13.62 6.66
C SER A 214 3.98 12.42 7.45
N TYR A 215 5.31 12.29 7.45
CA TYR A 215 5.99 11.28 8.26
C TYR A 215 5.90 11.56 9.78
N TYR A 216 5.53 12.75 10.23
CA TYR A 216 5.20 12.99 11.65
C TYR A 216 4.00 12.16 12.09
N PHE A 217 2.98 12.05 11.23
CA PHE A 217 1.85 11.15 11.44
C PHE A 217 2.29 9.69 11.46
N ILE A 218 3.00 9.23 10.41
CA ILE A 218 3.42 7.84 10.27
C ILE A 218 4.30 7.41 11.44
N SER A 219 5.33 8.19 11.79
CA SER A 219 6.29 7.83 12.84
C SER A 219 5.64 7.75 14.22
N THR A 220 4.65 8.60 14.49
CA THR A 220 3.91 8.58 15.76
C THR A 220 3.18 7.26 15.99
N PHE A 221 2.55 6.70 14.95
CA PHE A 221 1.70 5.51 15.07
C PHE A 221 2.34 4.22 14.53
N MET A 222 3.56 4.28 13.99
CA MET A 222 4.25 3.12 13.42
C MET A 222 4.38 1.96 14.42
N SER A 223 4.75 2.24 15.66
CA SER A 223 4.89 1.21 16.69
C SER A 223 3.57 0.50 17.02
N ASP A 224 2.44 1.20 16.94
CA ASP A 224 1.12 0.59 17.15
C ASP A 224 0.78 -0.39 16.03
N HIS A 225 1.00 0.02 14.79
CA HIS A 225 0.82 -0.86 13.64
C HIS A 225 1.71 -2.10 13.74
N LEU A 226 2.99 -1.93 14.07
CA LEU A 226 3.93 -3.05 14.19
C LEU A 226 3.53 -4.02 15.32
N ARG A 227 3.04 -3.54 16.48
CA ARG A 227 2.50 -4.39 17.54
C ARG A 227 1.26 -5.16 17.07
N TRP A 228 0.37 -4.50 16.35
CA TRP A 228 -0.82 -5.12 15.77
C TRP A 228 -0.48 -6.23 14.77
N HIS A 229 0.53 -6.00 13.91
CA HIS A 229 1.08 -7.01 13.00
C HIS A 229 1.74 -8.17 13.75
N ALA A 230 2.60 -7.87 14.73
CA ALA A 230 3.31 -8.89 15.50
C ALA A 230 2.35 -9.86 16.22
N ALA A 231 1.26 -9.36 16.78
CA ALA A 231 0.26 -10.19 17.44
C ALA A 231 -0.37 -11.21 16.47
N ARG A 232 -0.63 -10.81 15.22
CA ARG A 232 -1.21 -11.69 14.19
C ARG A 232 -0.21 -12.63 13.52
N LEU A 233 1.06 -12.24 13.47
CA LEU A 233 2.12 -13.10 12.94
C LEU A 233 2.52 -14.21 13.90
N LYS A 234 2.24 -14.06 15.21
CA LYS A 234 2.54 -15.05 16.26
C LYS A 234 1.38 -16.00 16.53
N ALA A 235 0.17 -15.63 16.13
CA ALA A 235 -1.01 -16.50 16.18
C ALA A 235 -0.96 -17.56 15.07
#